data_b9183ad751e5449826f13b384a42053a
#
_entry.id   b9183ad751e5449826f13b384a42053a
#
_cell.length_a   1.000
_cell.length_b   1.000
_cell.length_c   1.000
_cell.angle_alpha   90.00
_cell.angle_beta   90.00
_cell.angle_gamma   90.00
#
_symmetry.space_group_name_H-M   'P 1'
#
loop_
_entity.id
_entity.type
_entity.pdbx_description
1 polymer ?
#
loop_
_entity_poly.entity_id
_entity_poly.type
_entity_poly.pdbx_seq_one_letter_code
_entity_poly.pdbx_strand_id
1 'polypeptide(L)'
;MRIKFLKAATTIALCGGLVAGCSGENGTADPVSSAPTSTSTEITSTPAASSSAPVAASCGSDLLASLSLRQKLAQLLNVGVTGTDDAVSIVQNEEIGGIFVGSWTDQSMLTNREVPQVASASKLPLMVTIDEEGGRVSRVADILGPDPSARETAQTMTVEQTYQMALERGRGLKDLGITVNYAPDVDVSSQPDDSVIGDRSYSDDPQTVVAYAGAYAQGMRDAGIFPVIKHFPGHGSASGDSHRGEVTTPPLQDLIASDLIPFRELSGTGVGVMMGHLEVPGLTEPGTPASISPAAVALLRDGVGYGAAPFTGPVFTDDLSGMQAITDRYDIADAVQAALVAGVDQALWLTTDDVPRVLDHLEQAVASGELPQTRVDQAVVTVAAAKGAVTC
;
A
#
# COMPACT_ATOMS: atom_id res chain seq x y z
N MET A 1 26.41 -28.75 -38.00
CA MET A 1 27.78 -28.48 -37.55
C MET A 1 27.82 -28.62 -36.05
N ARG A 2 28.38 -29.70 -35.52
CA ARG A 2 28.40 -30.06 -34.10
C ARG A 2 29.60 -29.39 -33.45
N ILE A 3 29.40 -28.63 -32.36
CA ILE A 3 30.49 -28.12 -31.52
C ILE A 3 30.36 -28.75 -30.13
N LYS A 4 31.47 -29.36 -29.70
CA LYS A 4 31.63 -30.17 -28.50
C LYS A 4 31.82 -29.31 -27.26
N PHE A 5 31.19 -29.75 -26.18
CA PHE A 5 31.42 -29.24 -24.81
C PHE A 5 32.80 -29.72 -24.30
N LEU A 6 33.53 -28.81 -23.68
CA LEU A 6 34.74 -29.13 -22.92
C LEU A 6 34.44 -28.83 -21.42
N LYS A 7 34.52 -29.88 -20.59
CA LYS A 7 34.45 -29.81 -19.14
C LYS A 7 35.86 -29.52 -18.61
N ALA A 8 36.00 -28.51 -17.75
CA ALA A 8 37.17 -28.33 -16.91
C ALA A 8 36.77 -28.55 -15.43
N ALA A 9 37.44 -29.53 -14.82
CA ALA A 9 37.37 -29.80 -13.40
C ALA A 9 38.53 -29.06 -12.72
N THR A 10 38.27 -28.42 -11.60
CA THR A 10 39.33 -27.85 -10.73
C THR A 10 39.12 -28.32 -9.30
N THR A 11 40.20 -28.85 -8.78
CA THR A 11 40.39 -29.63 -7.57
C THR A 11 40.45 -28.75 -6.31
N ILE A 12 39.92 -29.27 -5.23
CA ILE A 12 39.93 -28.73 -3.87
C ILE A 12 41.30 -28.94 -3.22
N ALA A 13 41.85 -27.98 -2.53
CA ALA A 13 42.93 -28.13 -1.55
C ALA A 13 42.47 -27.69 -0.16
N LEU A 14 42.42 -28.66 0.75
CA LEU A 14 42.28 -28.49 2.19
C LEU A 14 43.60 -28.05 2.81
N CYS A 15 43.61 -27.04 3.68
CA CYS A 15 44.66 -26.83 4.66
C CYS A 15 44.03 -26.62 6.02
N GLY A 16 44.25 -27.60 6.92
CA GLY A 16 43.95 -27.52 8.33
C GLY A 16 45.10 -26.85 9.09
N GLY A 17 44.76 -26.19 10.18
CA GLY A 17 45.70 -25.62 11.16
C GLY A 17 45.06 -25.57 12.54
N LEU A 18 45.42 -26.55 13.37
CA LEU A 18 45.21 -26.54 14.83
C LEU A 18 46.29 -25.68 15.49
N VAL A 19 45.93 -24.87 16.50
CA VAL A 19 46.79 -24.62 17.67
C VAL A 19 45.94 -24.41 18.92
N ALA A 20 46.36 -25.08 19.97
CA ALA A 20 45.81 -25.19 21.29
C ALA A 20 46.16 -24.00 22.21
N GLY A 21 45.30 -23.66 23.16
CA GLY A 21 45.43 -23.80 24.60
C GLY A 21 46.23 -22.73 25.34
N CYS A 22 45.63 -22.16 26.41
CA CYS A 22 46.19 -22.14 27.75
C CYS A 22 45.22 -21.51 28.74
N SER A 23 45.14 -22.19 29.88
CA SER A 23 44.39 -21.95 31.12
C SER A 23 45.06 -20.91 32.04
N GLY A 24 44.32 -20.45 33.06
CA GLY A 24 44.81 -19.79 34.30
C GLY A 24 43.70 -18.90 34.87
N GLU A 25 43.14 -19.15 35.88
CA GLU A 25 43.17 -19.51 37.28
C GLU A 25 42.58 -18.42 38.17
N ASN A 26 41.61 -18.82 38.93
CA ASN A 26 41.10 -18.45 40.26
C ASN A 26 41.46 -17.13 40.96
N GLY A 27 40.41 -16.52 41.53
CA GLY A 27 40.50 -15.55 42.63
C GLY A 27 39.15 -15.38 43.30
N THR A 28 38.94 -16.17 44.37
CA THR A 28 37.86 -16.06 45.36
C THR A 28 38.06 -14.91 46.32
N ALA A 29 37.01 -14.17 46.70
CA ALA A 29 36.81 -13.59 48.03
C ALA A 29 35.37 -13.09 48.23
N ASP A 30 34.69 -13.72 49.14
CA ASP A 30 33.47 -13.30 49.87
C ASP A 30 33.82 -12.45 51.10
N PRO A 31 32.82 -12.05 51.94
CA PRO A 31 31.82 -11.03 51.82
C PRO A 31 31.91 -9.98 52.97
N VAL A 32 31.25 -8.83 52.85
CA VAL A 32 30.93 -8.01 54.02
C VAL A 32 29.50 -7.48 53.93
N SER A 33 28.76 -7.90 54.93
CA SER A 33 27.41 -7.47 55.31
C SER A 33 27.44 -6.05 55.93
N SER A 34 26.50 -5.21 55.58
CA SER A 34 25.93 -4.19 56.48
C SER A 34 24.63 -3.63 55.87
N ALA A 35 23.53 -3.95 56.49
CA ALA A 35 22.25 -3.27 56.31
C ALA A 35 22.18 -1.99 57.16
N PRO A 36 21.49 -0.97 56.73
CA PRO A 36 20.79 -0.08 57.65
C PRO A 36 19.28 -0.18 57.46
N THR A 37 18.61 -0.34 58.55
CA THR A 37 17.19 -0.20 58.83
C THR A 37 16.71 1.18 58.34
N SER A 38 15.69 1.24 57.51
CA SER A 38 14.97 2.45 57.23
C SER A 38 13.47 2.27 57.37
N THR A 39 12.93 3.06 58.23
CA THR A 39 11.57 3.24 58.70
C THR A 39 10.59 3.42 57.54
N SER A 40 9.57 2.56 57.48
CA SER A 40 8.39 2.75 56.60
C SER A 40 7.55 3.94 57.07
N THR A 41 7.41 4.94 56.19
CA THR A 41 6.35 5.91 56.28
C THR A 41 5.32 5.56 55.20
N GLU A 42 4.19 5.03 55.63
CA GLU A 42 3.02 4.84 54.79
C GLU A 42 2.51 6.22 54.28
N ILE A 43 2.69 6.46 52.98
CA ILE A 43 1.99 7.53 52.30
C ILE A 43 0.80 6.87 51.61
N THR A 44 -0.39 7.07 52.13
CA THR A 44 -1.64 6.68 51.48
C THR A 44 -1.84 7.58 50.24
N SER A 45 -1.47 7.08 49.09
CA SER A 45 -1.78 7.70 47.80
C SER A 45 -3.12 7.18 47.30
N THR A 46 -4.13 8.02 47.41
CA THR A 46 -5.40 7.89 46.70
C THR A 46 -5.09 7.81 45.18
N PRO A 47 -5.56 6.79 44.45
CA PRO A 47 -5.39 6.78 42.99
C PRO A 47 -6.26 7.89 42.41
N ALA A 48 -5.61 8.91 41.89
CA ALA A 48 -6.25 9.84 40.95
C ALA A 48 -6.63 9.03 39.71
N ALA A 49 -7.94 8.85 39.53
CA ALA A 49 -8.48 8.31 38.29
C ALA A 49 -8.09 9.23 37.13
N SER A 50 -7.08 8.84 36.38
CA SER A 50 -6.71 9.48 35.14
C SER A 50 -7.79 9.13 34.11
N SER A 51 -8.79 10.00 34.03
CA SER A 51 -9.80 9.98 32.98
C SER A 51 -9.18 10.55 31.71
N SER A 52 -8.37 9.75 31.04
CA SER A 52 -8.09 9.93 29.63
C SER A 52 -9.11 9.12 28.82
N ALA A 53 -10.33 9.64 28.75
CA ALA A 53 -11.32 9.13 27.82
C ALA A 53 -10.95 9.50 26.38
N PRO A 54 -11.17 8.60 25.45
CA PRO A 54 -10.63 8.64 24.09
C PRO A 54 -11.42 9.62 23.24
N VAL A 55 -10.78 10.70 22.81
CA VAL A 55 -11.31 11.58 21.75
C VAL A 55 -11.38 10.84 20.40
N ALA A 56 -10.61 9.76 20.23
CA ALA A 56 -10.63 8.92 19.03
C ALA A 56 -11.88 8.01 18.89
N ALA A 57 -12.66 7.81 19.96
CA ALA A 57 -13.83 6.93 19.91
C ALA A 57 -15.09 7.59 19.32
N SER A 58 -15.10 8.88 19.05
CA SER A 58 -16.26 9.60 18.50
C SER A 58 -16.16 9.85 16.98
N CYS A 59 -14.97 9.72 16.39
CA CYS A 59 -14.82 9.94 14.95
C CYS A 59 -15.52 8.85 14.16
N GLY A 60 -16.41 9.23 13.26
CA GLY A 60 -17.14 8.32 12.40
C GLY A 60 -18.25 7.50 13.09
N SER A 61 -18.51 7.66 14.39
CA SER A 61 -19.52 6.88 15.11
C SER A 61 -20.92 6.99 14.48
N ASP A 62 -21.32 8.20 14.08
CA ASP A 62 -22.62 8.43 13.45
C ASP A 62 -22.69 7.79 12.05
N LEU A 63 -21.59 7.86 11.30
CA LEU A 63 -21.48 7.16 10.02
C LEU A 63 -21.61 5.64 10.22
N LEU A 64 -20.84 5.08 11.14
CA LEU A 64 -20.87 3.63 11.41
C LEU A 64 -22.25 3.16 11.88
N ALA A 65 -22.97 3.97 12.68
CA ALA A 65 -24.30 3.67 13.13
C ALA A 65 -25.36 3.76 12.00
N SER A 66 -25.09 4.54 10.96
CA SER A 66 -26.00 4.73 9.81
C SER A 66 -25.90 3.64 8.75
N LEU A 67 -24.82 2.83 8.77
CA LEU A 67 -24.53 1.80 7.76
C LEU A 67 -24.83 0.40 8.28
N SER A 68 -25.49 -0.42 7.44
CA SER A 68 -25.56 -1.87 7.64
C SER A 68 -24.19 -2.51 7.48
N LEU A 69 -24.02 -3.77 7.93
CA LEU A 69 -22.76 -4.51 7.73
C LEU A 69 -22.38 -4.58 6.25
N ARG A 70 -23.33 -4.96 5.38
CA ARG A 70 -23.08 -5.03 3.92
C ARG A 70 -22.63 -3.70 3.34
N GLN A 71 -23.25 -2.60 3.75
CA GLN A 71 -22.84 -1.26 3.31
C GLN A 71 -21.42 -0.89 3.80
N LYS A 72 -21.06 -1.25 5.04
CA LYS A 72 -19.71 -1.08 5.56
C LYS A 72 -18.69 -1.85 4.74
N LEU A 73 -18.95 -3.12 4.46
CA LEU A 73 -18.10 -3.98 3.64
C LEU A 73 -17.96 -3.43 2.21
N ALA A 74 -19.07 -3.00 1.61
CA ALA A 74 -19.07 -2.42 0.28
C ALA A 74 -18.19 -1.17 0.17
N GLN A 75 -18.09 -0.34 1.23
CA GLN A 75 -17.21 0.82 1.24
C GLN A 75 -15.72 0.47 1.18
N LEU A 76 -15.34 -0.77 1.46
CA LEU A 76 -13.96 -1.26 1.41
C LEU A 76 -13.57 -1.84 0.04
N LEU A 77 -14.47 -1.76 -0.95
CA LEU A 77 -14.29 -2.31 -2.28
C LEU A 77 -14.07 -1.19 -3.30
N ASN A 78 -13.08 -1.40 -4.17
CA ASN A 78 -12.79 -0.57 -5.34
C ASN A 78 -12.68 -1.47 -6.56
N VAL A 79 -13.54 -1.28 -7.56
CA VAL A 79 -13.65 -2.24 -8.67
C VAL A 79 -13.53 -1.58 -10.03
N GLY A 80 -12.88 -2.29 -10.96
CA GLY A 80 -12.79 -1.87 -12.35
C GLY A 80 -14.17 -1.87 -13.02
N VAL A 81 -14.45 -0.80 -13.78
CA VAL A 81 -15.70 -0.63 -14.50
C VAL A 81 -15.48 -0.58 -16.01
N THR A 82 -16.47 -1.03 -16.77
CA THR A 82 -16.40 -1.03 -18.24
C THR A 82 -16.90 0.27 -18.87
N GLY A 83 -17.66 1.08 -18.15
CA GLY A 83 -18.22 2.36 -18.60
C GLY A 83 -19.30 2.87 -17.66
N THR A 84 -20.05 3.88 -18.09
CA THR A 84 -21.01 4.62 -17.26
C THR A 84 -22.13 3.74 -16.74
N ASP A 85 -22.76 2.92 -17.58
CA ASP A 85 -23.92 2.10 -17.19
C ASP A 85 -23.52 1.03 -16.17
N ASP A 86 -22.37 0.39 -16.36
CA ASP A 86 -21.80 -0.58 -15.42
C ASP A 86 -21.46 0.09 -14.08
N ALA A 87 -20.79 1.24 -14.12
CA ALA A 87 -20.46 2.02 -12.94
C ALA A 87 -21.70 2.48 -12.15
N VAL A 88 -22.73 3.01 -12.83
CA VAL A 88 -24.00 3.40 -12.18
C VAL A 88 -24.67 2.20 -11.56
N SER A 89 -24.75 1.08 -12.31
CA SER A 89 -25.40 -0.14 -11.83
C SER A 89 -24.77 -0.68 -10.54
N ILE A 90 -23.45 -0.83 -10.52
CA ILE A 90 -22.76 -1.40 -9.34
C ILE A 90 -22.80 -0.46 -8.13
N VAL A 91 -22.64 0.85 -8.35
CA VAL A 91 -22.70 1.85 -7.27
C VAL A 91 -24.13 1.93 -6.69
N GLN A 92 -25.16 1.89 -7.53
CA GLN A 92 -26.55 1.97 -7.08
C GLN A 92 -27.02 0.71 -6.35
N ASN A 93 -26.60 -0.47 -6.83
CA ASN A 93 -27.10 -1.75 -6.31
C ASN A 93 -26.33 -2.22 -5.08
N GLU A 94 -25.00 -2.02 -5.04
CA GLU A 94 -24.13 -2.57 -3.98
C GLU A 94 -23.52 -1.48 -3.09
N GLU A 95 -23.67 -0.21 -3.44
CA GLU A 95 -23.15 0.94 -2.66
C GLU A 95 -21.64 0.86 -2.37
N ILE A 96 -20.84 0.44 -3.37
CA ILE A 96 -19.38 0.26 -3.23
C ILE A 96 -18.65 1.56 -2.93
N GLY A 97 -17.46 1.42 -2.32
CA GLY A 97 -16.63 2.56 -1.89
C GLY A 97 -15.91 3.29 -2.99
N GLY A 98 -15.60 2.60 -4.09
CA GLY A 98 -14.85 3.17 -5.22
C GLY A 98 -15.02 2.40 -6.52
N ILE A 99 -14.73 3.09 -7.62
CA ILE A 99 -14.58 2.53 -8.97
C ILE A 99 -13.19 2.82 -9.49
N PHE A 100 -12.66 1.90 -10.31
CA PHE A 100 -11.37 2.05 -10.98
C PHE A 100 -11.56 2.20 -12.49
N VAL A 101 -10.96 3.26 -13.04
CA VAL A 101 -10.92 3.56 -14.47
C VAL A 101 -9.67 2.92 -15.06
N GLY A 102 -9.85 1.78 -15.73
CA GLY A 102 -8.79 1.04 -16.39
C GLY A 102 -8.62 1.40 -17.87
N SER A 103 -7.65 0.75 -18.52
CA SER A 103 -7.43 0.93 -19.97
C SER A 103 -8.55 0.35 -20.84
N TRP A 104 -9.38 -0.52 -20.29
CA TRP A 104 -10.55 -1.12 -20.94
C TRP A 104 -11.84 -0.32 -20.74
N THR A 105 -11.85 0.65 -19.81
CA THR A 105 -13.02 1.47 -19.54
C THR A 105 -13.35 2.34 -20.76
N ASP A 106 -14.61 2.37 -21.15
CA ASP A 106 -15.05 3.29 -22.20
C ASP A 106 -14.80 4.74 -21.79
N GLN A 107 -13.85 5.37 -22.44
CA GLN A 107 -13.43 6.74 -22.16
C GLN A 107 -14.53 7.79 -22.41
N SER A 108 -15.63 7.42 -23.06
CA SER A 108 -16.80 8.29 -23.20
C SER A 108 -17.35 8.71 -21.82
N MET A 109 -17.24 7.85 -20.80
CA MET A 109 -17.57 8.18 -19.41
C MET A 109 -16.83 9.44 -18.91
N LEU A 110 -15.57 9.61 -19.30
CA LEU A 110 -14.76 10.77 -18.93
C LEU A 110 -15.00 11.96 -19.86
N THR A 111 -14.95 11.74 -21.19
CA THR A 111 -15.05 12.82 -22.19
C THR A 111 -16.44 13.45 -22.26
N ASN A 112 -17.50 12.69 -22.00
CA ASN A 112 -18.88 13.18 -21.88
C ASN A 112 -19.20 13.74 -20.49
N ARG A 113 -18.24 13.67 -19.52
CA ARG A 113 -18.43 14.13 -18.14
C ARG A 113 -19.57 13.40 -17.41
N GLU A 114 -19.63 12.08 -17.54
CA GLU A 114 -20.68 11.25 -16.95
C GLU A 114 -20.34 10.78 -15.52
N VAL A 115 -19.09 10.98 -15.07
CA VAL A 115 -18.65 10.63 -13.69
C VAL A 115 -19.54 11.25 -12.58
N PRO A 116 -20.01 12.52 -12.69
CA PRO A 116 -20.97 13.07 -11.71
C PRO A 116 -22.28 12.28 -11.63
N GLN A 117 -22.77 11.70 -12.74
CA GLN A 117 -23.93 10.81 -12.73
C GLN A 117 -23.66 9.54 -11.93
N VAL A 118 -22.49 8.91 -12.13
CA VAL A 118 -22.06 7.75 -11.34
C VAL A 118 -21.96 8.10 -9.86
N ALA A 119 -21.30 9.21 -9.52
CA ALA A 119 -21.14 9.65 -8.14
C ALA A 119 -22.50 9.95 -7.45
N SER A 120 -23.48 10.46 -8.21
CA SER A 120 -24.82 10.76 -7.67
C SER A 120 -25.65 9.50 -7.34
N ALA A 121 -25.25 8.34 -7.85
CA ALA A 121 -25.86 7.06 -7.52
C ALA A 121 -25.42 6.56 -6.12
N SER A 122 -24.34 7.10 -5.56
CA SER A 122 -23.82 6.73 -4.23
C SER A 122 -24.38 7.63 -3.13
N LYS A 123 -24.63 7.06 -1.95
CA LYS A 123 -25.04 7.83 -0.73
C LYS A 123 -23.86 8.53 -0.06
N LEU A 124 -22.66 7.98 -0.21
CA LEU A 124 -21.41 8.53 0.31
C LEU A 124 -20.52 9.00 -0.85
N PRO A 125 -19.57 9.91 -0.62
CA PRO A 125 -18.58 10.25 -1.64
C PRO A 125 -17.94 8.99 -2.22
N LEU A 126 -17.88 8.91 -3.56
CA LEU A 126 -17.29 7.78 -4.28
C LEU A 126 -15.82 8.08 -4.59
N MET A 127 -14.93 7.11 -4.35
CA MET A 127 -13.58 7.17 -4.92
C MET A 127 -13.66 6.80 -6.41
N VAL A 128 -13.19 7.69 -7.27
CA VAL A 128 -13.00 7.41 -8.69
C VAL A 128 -11.50 7.38 -8.92
N THR A 129 -10.97 6.18 -9.08
CA THR A 129 -9.54 5.91 -9.04
C THR A 129 -8.99 5.60 -10.42
N ILE A 130 -7.71 5.89 -10.64
CA ILE A 130 -7.02 5.70 -11.91
C ILE A 130 -5.53 5.43 -11.67
N ASP A 131 -4.85 4.74 -12.61
CA ASP A 131 -3.40 4.74 -12.74
C ASP A 131 -2.98 5.78 -13.79
N GLU A 132 -2.57 6.93 -13.34
CA GLU A 132 -2.03 7.98 -14.19
C GLU A 132 -0.64 8.36 -13.69
N GLU A 133 0.36 7.56 -14.08
CA GLU A 133 1.77 7.74 -13.69
C GLU A 133 2.54 8.61 -14.69
N GLY A 134 2.06 8.67 -15.92
CA GLY A 134 2.80 9.13 -17.10
C GLY A 134 3.48 7.98 -17.84
N GLY A 135 4.17 8.31 -18.94
CA GLY A 135 4.81 7.34 -19.80
C GLY A 135 3.85 6.24 -20.28
N ARG A 136 4.26 4.98 -20.13
CA ARG A 136 3.47 3.81 -20.54
C ARG A 136 2.29 3.49 -19.62
N VAL A 137 2.22 4.08 -18.43
CA VAL A 137 1.12 3.89 -17.47
C VAL A 137 0.32 5.18 -17.39
N SER A 138 -0.46 5.41 -18.43
CA SER A 138 -1.41 6.52 -18.54
C SER A 138 -2.72 6.02 -19.13
N ARG A 139 -3.84 6.43 -18.51
CA ARG A 139 -5.20 6.07 -18.96
C ARG A 139 -5.88 7.21 -19.69
N VAL A 140 -5.34 8.42 -19.61
CA VAL A 140 -5.94 9.62 -20.17
C VAL A 140 -5.01 10.37 -21.14
N ALA A 141 -3.94 9.74 -21.63
CA ALA A 141 -3.02 10.34 -22.59
C ALA A 141 -3.72 10.78 -23.87
N ASP A 142 -4.73 10.06 -24.34
CA ASP A 142 -5.53 10.43 -25.51
C ASP A 142 -6.49 11.61 -25.26
N ILE A 143 -6.78 11.94 -23.99
CA ILE A 143 -7.69 13.01 -23.59
C ILE A 143 -6.92 14.27 -23.18
N LEU A 144 -5.88 14.12 -22.36
CA LEU A 144 -5.12 15.23 -21.77
C LEU A 144 -3.74 15.45 -22.40
N GLY A 145 -3.35 14.61 -23.36
CA GLY A 145 -1.98 14.54 -23.89
C GLY A 145 -1.08 13.63 -23.05
N PRO A 146 0.04 13.16 -23.62
CA PRO A 146 1.00 12.31 -22.89
C PRO A 146 1.87 13.14 -21.93
N ASP A 147 2.16 12.58 -20.74
CA ASP A 147 3.24 13.03 -19.86
C ASP A 147 4.44 12.08 -19.98
N PRO A 148 5.66 12.54 -19.71
CA PRO A 148 6.85 11.69 -19.69
C PRO A 148 6.73 10.60 -18.59
N SER A 149 7.50 9.52 -18.74
CA SER A 149 7.67 8.54 -17.66
C SER A 149 8.37 9.16 -16.44
N ALA A 150 8.28 8.51 -15.27
CA ALA A 150 8.96 9.00 -14.07
C ALA A 150 10.48 9.15 -14.28
N ARG A 151 11.11 8.17 -14.96
CA ARG A 151 12.54 8.21 -15.28
C ARG A 151 12.88 9.34 -16.22
N GLU A 152 12.12 9.54 -17.28
CA GLU A 152 12.31 10.65 -18.20
C GLU A 152 12.09 12.00 -17.49
N THR A 153 11.09 12.10 -16.63
CA THR A 153 10.84 13.27 -15.79
C THR A 153 12.07 13.63 -14.95
N ALA A 154 12.64 12.65 -14.23
CA ALA A 154 13.82 12.88 -13.40
C ALA A 154 15.08 13.25 -14.21
N GLN A 155 15.18 12.80 -15.47
CA GLN A 155 16.30 13.12 -16.36
C GLN A 155 16.18 14.48 -17.06
N THR A 156 14.95 14.95 -17.30
CA THR A 156 14.71 16.12 -18.19
C THR A 156 14.10 17.32 -17.48
N MET A 157 13.51 17.13 -16.31
CA MET A 157 12.83 18.18 -15.55
C MET A 157 13.51 18.44 -14.20
N THR A 158 13.30 19.62 -13.66
CA THR A 158 13.61 19.90 -12.25
C THR A 158 12.46 19.42 -11.36
N VAL A 159 12.70 19.27 -10.05
CA VAL A 159 11.69 18.94 -9.04
C VAL A 159 10.50 19.92 -9.08
N GLU A 160 10.79 21.23 -9.25
CA GLU A 160 9.75 22.25 -9.38
C GLU A 160 8.92 22.07 -10.67
N GLN A 161 9.55 21.75 -11.79
CA GLN A 161 8.82 21.48 -13.05
C GLN A 161 7.95 20.23 -12.92
N THR A 162 8.41 19.21 -12.19
CA THR A 162 7.63 18.00 -11.88
C THR A 162 6.38 18.35 -11.06
N TYR A 163 6.53 19.21 -10.05
CA TYR A 163 5.38 19.71 -9.29
C TYR A 163 4.36 20.42 -10.19
N GLN A 164 4.82 21.33 -11.05
CA GLN A 164 3.92 22.07 -11.95
C GLN A 164 3.21 21.15 -12.97
N MET A 165 3.92 20.19 -13.54
CA MET A 165 3.37 19.16 -14.42
C MET A 165 2.28 18.36 -13.69
N ALA A 166 2.57 17.86 -12.49
CA ALA A 166 1.62 17.09 -11.69
C ALA A 166 0.40 17.91 -11.26
N LEU A 167 0.58 19.20 -10.93
CA LEU A 167 -0.52 20.11 -10.63
C LEU A 167 -1.45 20.33 -11.84
N GLU A 168 -0.89 20.48 -13.03
CA GLU A 168 -1.65 20.63 -14.27
C GLU A 168 -2.39 19.32 -14.61
N ARG A 169 -1.70 18.18 -14.58
CA ARG A 169 -2.29 16.86 -14.77
C ARG A 169 -3.41 16.58 -13.76
N GLY A 170 -3.18 16.86 -12.50
CA GLY A 170 -4.18 16.70 -11.44
C GLY A 170 -5.43 17.55 -11.65
N ARG A 171 -5.31 18.78 -12.14
CA ARG A 171 -6.45 19.61 -12.53
C ARG A 171 -7.24 18.98 -13.68
N GLY A 172 -6.55 18.47 -14.70
CA GLY A 172 -7.19 17.72 -15.78
C GLY A 172 -7.94 16.49 -15.28
N LEU A 173 -7.33 15.70 -14.41
CA LEU A 173 -7.98 14.54 -13.78
C LEU A 173 -9.23 14.93 -12.99
N LYS A 174 -9.15 16.01 -12.21
CA LYS A 174 -10.29 16.53 -11.45
C LYS A 174 -11.43 16.97 -12.36
N ASP A 175 -11.12 17.64 -13.47
CA ASP A 175 -12.12 18.06 -14.46
C ASP A 175 -12.80 16.87 -15.15
N LEU A 176 -12.14 15.70 -15.22
CA LEU A 176 -12.70 14.43 -15.67
C LEU A 176 -13.49 13.69 -14.57
N GLY A 177 -13.48 14.19 -13.33
CA GLY A 177 -14.18 13.61 -12.20
C GLY A 177 -13.38 12.56 -11.41
N ILE A 178 -12.09 12.37 -11.70
CA ILE A 178 -11.19 11.51 -10.92
C ILE A 178 -10.95 12.15 -9.56
N THR A 179 -10.88 11.33 -8.52
CA THR A 179 -10.65 11.78 -7.13
C THR A 179 -9.38 11.22 -6.52
N VAL A 180 -8.92 10.06 -7.00
CA VAL A 180 -7.73 9.35 -6.49
C VAL A 180 -6.86 8.94 -7.66
N ASN A 181 -5.56 9.17 -7.56
CA ASN A 181 -4.59 8.67 -8.51
C ASN A 181 -3.65 7.67 -7.81
N TYR A 182 -3.57 6.43 -8.31
CA TYR A 182 -2.61 5.42 -7.87
C TYR A 182 -1.21 5.71 -8.44
N ALA A 183 -0.74 6.90 -8.13
CA ALA A 183 0.58 7.45 -8.44
C ALA A 183 0.96 8.50 -7.37
N PRO A 184 2.26 8.76 -7.21
CA PRO A 184 3.40 8.29 -8.00
C PRO A 184 3.86 6.87 -7.62
N ASP A 185 4.55 6.21 -8.56
CA ASP A 185 5.41 5.08 -8.26
C ASP A 185 6.64 5.59 -7.49
N VAL A 186 6.94 4.98 -6.34
CA VAL A 186 8.08 5.33 -5.48
C VAL A 186 9.11 4.20 -5.36
N ASP A 187 8.97 3.18 -6.21
CA ASP A 187 9.92 2.08 -6.28
C ASP A 187 11.30 2.58 -6.73
N VAL A 188 12.34 2.12 -6.05
CA VAL A 188 13.74 2.47 -6.36
C VAL A 188 14.32 1.45 -7.32
N SER A 189 14.65 1.82 -8.57
CA SER A 189 15.04 0.84 -9.58
C SER A 189 16.09 1.32 -10.56
N SER A 190 17.13 0.46 -10.75
CA SER A 190 18.10 0.57 -11.84
C SER A 190 17.80 -0.35 -13.02
N GLN A 191 16.65 -1.04 -12.99
CA GLN A 191 16.27 -1.99 -14.04
C GLN A 191 16.07 -1.28 -15.40
N PRO A 192 16.26 -1.99 -16.54
CA PRO A 192 15.97 -1.46 -17.87
C PRO A 192 14.55 -0.90 -17.99
N ASP A 193 14.37 0.10 -18.86
CA ASP A 193 13.11 0.85 -18.99
C ASP A 193 11.90 -0.02 -19.32
N ASP A 194 12.09 -1.14 -20.02
CA ASP A 194 11.06 -2.09 -20.41
C ASP A 194 10.76 -3.17 -19.34
N SER A 195 11.41 -3.10 -18.18
CA SER A 195 11.11 -3.96 -17.03
C SER A 195 9.78 -3.59 -16.39
N VAL A 196 9.27 -4.42 -15.46
CA VAL A 196 7.98 -4.22 -14.79
C VAL A 196 7.90 -2.83 -14.11
N ILE A 197 8.91 -2.46 -13.33
CA ILE A 197 9.05 -1.12 -12.79
C ILE A 197 9.76 -0.25 -13.82
N GLY A 198 11.01 -0.54 -14.16
CA GLY A 198 11.72 0.11 -15.25
C GLY A 198 11.63 1.64 -15.22
N ASP A 199 11.09 2.22 -16.31
CA ASP A 199 10.91 3.67 -16.48
C ASP A 199 9.79 4.29 -15.61
N ARG A 200 9.02 3.48 -14.87
CA ARG A 200 8.07 3.96 -13.86
C ARG A 200 8.76 4.47 -12.60
N SER A 201 10.01 4.04 -12.34
CA SER A 201 10.85 4.56 -11.27
C SER A 201 11.54 5.84 -11.68
N TYR A 202 11.58 6.83 -10.79
CA TYR A 202 12.34 8.07 -11.02
C TYR A 202 13.85 7.84 -11.06
N SER A 203 14.39 6.92 -10.22
CA SER A 203 15.84 6.70 -10.08
C SER A 203 16.16 5.42 -9.31
N ASP A 204 17.42 5.02 -9.38
CA ASP A 204 18.06 4.05 -8.48
C ASP A 204 18.62 4.68 -7.20
N ASP A 205 18.57 6.01 -7.08
CA ASP A 205 18.86 6.73 -5.85
C ASP A 205 17.56 7.04 -5.09
N PRO A 206 17.36 6.49 -3.87
CA PRO A 206 16.13 6.68 -3.12
C PRO A 206 15.85 8.15 -2.75
N GLN A 207 16.88 9.00 -2.62
CA GLN A 207 16.69 10.42 -2.33
C GLN A 207 16.18 11.19 -3.55
N THR A 208 16.61 10.82 -4.73
CA THR A 208 16.06 11.33 -5.99
C THR A 208 14.58 10.91 -6.13
N VAL A 209 14.25 9.65 -5.85
CA VAL A 209 12.84 9.18 -5.83
C VAL A 209 12.00 10.01 -4.85
N VAL A 210 12.48 10.22 -3.61
CA VAL A 210 11.80 11.07 -2.61
C VAL A 210 11.51 12.47 -3.15
N ALA A 211 12.51 13.10 -3.77
CA ALA A 211 12.39 14.48 -4.24
C ALA A 211 11.36 14.62 -5.36
N TYR A 212 11.41 13.77 -6.38
CA TYR A 212 10.54 13.85 -7.55
C TYR A 212 9.13 13.31 -7.26
N ALA A 213 9.02 12.15 -6.63
CA ALA A 213 7.71 11.59 -6.25
C ALA A 213 7.00 12.48 -5.21
N GLY A 214 7.75 13.08 -4.28
CA GLY A 214 7.20 14.04 -3.33
C GLY A 214 6.62 15.28 -4.01
N ALA A 215 7.31 15.82 -5.01
CA ALA A 215 6.83 16.95 -5.82
C ALA A 215 5.58 16.57 -6.64
N TYR A 216 5.58 15.39 -7.25
CA TYR A 216 4.42 14.87 -7.98
C TYR A 216 3.20 14.72 -7.05
N ALA A 217 3.36 14.03 -5.91
CA ALA A 217 2.29 13.86 -4.93
C ALA A 217 1.76 15.21 -4.39
N GLN A 218 2.64 16.20 -4.18
CA GLN A 218 2.22 17.53 -3.75
C GLN A 218 1.37 18.22 -4.84
N GLY A 219 1.80 18.17 -6.11
CA GLY A 219 1.05 18.75 -7.23
C GLY A 219 -0.35 18.14 -7.36
N MET A 220 -0.46 16.80 -7.22
CA MET A 220 -1.76 16.11 -7.21
C MET A 220 -2.65 16.59 -6.07
N ARG A 221 -2.13 16.69 -4.83
CA ARG A 221 -2.90 17.19 -3.68
C ARG A 221 -3.39 18.62 -3.90
N ASP A 222 -2.53 19.50 -4.38
CA ASP A 222 -2.87 20.91 -4.62
C ASP A 222 -3.90 21.07 -5.75
N ALA A 223 -3.96 20.10 -6.69
CA ALA A 223 -5.05 19.99 -7.65
C ALA A 223 -6.35 19.44 -7.05
N GLY A 224 -6.31 18.85 -5.85
CA GLY A 224 -7.45 18.21 -5.18
C GLY A 224 -7.67 16.76 -5.62
N ILE A 225 -6.60 16.07 -6.04
CA ILE A 225 -6.53 14.64 -6.31
C ILE A 225 -5.78 13.97 -5.15
N PHE A 226 -6.31 12.88 -4.61
CA PHE A 226 -5.66 12.12 -3.56
C PHE A 226 -4.60 11.18 -4.17
N PRO A 227 -3.29 11.38 -3.90
CA PRO A 227 -2.24 10.53 -4.45
C PRO A 227 -2.02 9.29 -3.58
N VAL A 228 -1.68 8.18 -4.22
CA VAL A 228 -1.34 6.91 -3.56
C VAL A 228 0.03 6.46 -4.02
N ILE A 229 0.99 6.38 -3.10
CA ILE A 229 2.34 5.90 -3.39
C ILE A 229 2.39 4.37 -3.41
N LYS A 230 3.23 3.80 -4.28
CA LYS A 230 3.29 2.36 -4.55
C LYS A 230 4.68 1.88 -4.96
N HIS A 231 5.02 0.61 -4.81
CA HIS A 231 4.26 -0.54 -4.27
C HIS A 231 4.92 -1.02 -2.99
N PHE A 232 4.31 -0.76 -1.83
CA PHE A 232 4.92 -1.12 -0.53
C PHE A 232 5.12 -2.64 -0.40
N PRO A 233 6.27 -3.13 0.10
CA PRO A 233 7.39 -2.39 0.69
C PRO A 233 8.55 -2.08 -0.28
N GLY A 234 8.33 -2.11 -1.59
CA GLY A 234 9.30 -1.75 -2.63
C GLY A 234 9.45 -2.85 -3.68
N HIS A 235 9.02 -2.55 -4.91
CA HIS A 235 9.05 -3.47 -6.05
C HIS A 235 10.30 -3.28 -6.91
N GLY A 236 10.97 -2.14 -6.80
CA GLY A 236 12.02 -1.72 -7.73
C GLY A 236 13.24 -2.65 -7.77
N SER A 237 13.57 -3.28 -6.64
CA SER A 237 14.66 -4.25 -6.51
C SER A 237 14.20 -5.71 -6.59
N ALA A 238 12.91 -5.96 -6.84
CA ALA A 238 12.35 -7.31 -6.85
C ALA A 238 12.74 -8.10 -8.11
N SER A 239 12.74 -9.43 -7.98
CA SER A 239 12.94 -10.35 -9.09
C SER A 239 11.58 -10.84 -9.61
N GLY A 240 11.26 -10.55 -10.87
CA GLY A 240 10.08 -11.08 -11.53
C GLY A 240 9.01 -10.02 -11.84
N ASP A 241 7.86 -10.52 -12.27
CA ASP A 241 6.69 -9.76 -12.70
C ASP A 241 5.46 -10.36 -12.03
N SER A 242 4.80 -9.61 -11.16
CA SER A 242 3.61 -10.04 -10.41
C SER A 242 2.44 -10.46 -11.31
N HIS A 243 2.40 -9.99 -12.56
CA HIS A 243 1.44 -10.44 -13.56
C HIS A 243 1.71 -11.86 -14.07
N ARG A 244 2.91 -12.41 -13.84
CA ARG A 244 3.38 -13.69 -14.40
C ARG A 244 3.71 -14.74 -13.35
N GLY A 245 3.62 -14.42 -12.08
CA GLY A 245 3.91 -15.34 -10.99
C GLY A 245 4.43 -14.66 -9.74
N GLU A 246 5.01 -15.45 -8.85
CA GLU A 246 5.61 -14.96 -7.61
C GLU A 246 6.73 -13.96 -7.86
N VAL A 247 6.75 -12.92 -7.05
CA VAL A 247 7.79 -11.91 -7.05
C VAL A 247 8.43 -11.85 -5.67
N THR A 248 9.73 -12.08 -5.64
CA THR A 248 10.52 -12.03 -4.40
C THR A 248 11.42 -10.80 -4.42
N THR A 249 11.40 -10.05 -3.34
CA THR A 249 12.29 -8.90 -3.11
C THR A 249 13.63 -9.37 -2.50
N PRO A 250 14.64 -8.47 -2.43
CA PRO A 250 15.72 -8.62 -1.47
C PRO A 250 15.19 -8.77 -0.04
N PRO A 251 16.01 -9.30 0.91
CA PRO A 251 15.62 -9.37 2.33
C PRO A 251 15.20 -8.01 2.90
N LEU A 252 14.31 -8.01 3.91
CA LEU A 252 13.81 -6.79 4.55
C LEU A 252 14.91 -5.80 4.94
N GLN A 253 16.07 -6.27 5.41
CA GLN A 253 17.19 -5.40 5.81
C GLN A 253 17.73 -4.57 4.63
N ASP A 254 17.74 -5.14 3.44
CA ASP A 254 18.19 -4.46 2.23
C ASP A 254 17.13 -3.44 1.77
N LEU A 255 15.82 -3.79 1.86
CA LEU A 255 14.73 -2.86 1.58
C LEU A 255 14.75 -1.66 2.55
N ILE A 256 15.04 -1.86 3.83
CA ILE A 256 15.16 -0.76 4.81
C ILE A 256 16.26 0.21 4.42
N ALA A 257 17.34 -0.27 3.82
CA ALA A 257 18.47 0.55 3.41
C ALA A 257 18.24 1.32 2.09
N SER A 258 17.24 0.93 1.28
CA SER A 258 16.96 1.50 -0.04
C SER A 258 15.47 1.73 -0.27
N ASP A 259 14.73 0.69 -0.62
CA ASP A 259 13.37 0.75 -1.16
C ASP A 259 12.34 1.32 -0.19
N LEU A 260 12.55 1.16 1.12
CA LEU A 260 11.66 1.72 2.15
C LEU A 260 11.96 3.19 2.50
N ILE A 261 13.05 3.77 1.99
CA ILE A 261 13.36 5.19 2.22
C ILE A 261 12.27 6.11 1.66
N PRO A 262 11.79 5.97 0.41
CA PRO A 262 10.70 6.80 -0.08
C PRO A 262 9.41 6.69 0.74
N PHE A 263 9.05 5.50 1.18
CA PHE A 263 7.87 5.32 2.03
C PHE A 263 8.04 5.97 3.41
N ARG A 264 9.25 5.88 4.01
CA ARG A 264 9.56 6.54 5.27
C ARG A 264 9.40 8.06 5.21
N GLU A 265 9.85 8.67 4.12
CA GLU A 265 9.85 10.13 3.96
C GLU A 265 8.47 10.66 3.49
N LEU A 266 7.71 9.87 2.69
CA LEU A 266 6.52 10.37 2.01
C LEU A 266 5.20 9.94 2.65
N SER A 267 5.13 8.83 3.40
CA SER A 267 3.86 8.34 3.98
C SER A 267 3.18 9.36 4.89
N GLY A 268 3.93 10.20 5.59
CA GLY A 268 3.41 11.27 6.45
C GLY A 268 2.91 12.52 5.72
N THR A 269 2.94 12.56 4.39
CA THR A 269 2.66 13.79 3.61
C THR A 269 1.23 13.90 3.08
N GLY A 270 0.28 13.13 3.61
CA GLY A 270 -1.13 13.16 3.16
C GLY A 270 -1.36 12.35 1.89
N VAL A 271 -0.76 11.19 1.80
CA VAL A 271 -0.90 10.21 0.71
C VAL A 271 -1.56 8.93 1.21
N GLY A 272 -2.11 8.12 0.30
CA GLY A 272 -2.39 6.71 0.54
C GLY A 272 -1.17 5.84 0.22
N VAL A 273 -1.22 4.57 0.61
CA VAL A 273 -0.18 3.58 0.27
C VAL A 273 -0.83 2.35 -0.36
N MET A 274 -0.30 1.92 -1.49
CA MET A 274 -0.70 0.66 -2.14
C MET A 274 0.31 -0.43 -1.83
N MET A 275 -0.20 -1.58 -1.35
CA MET A 275 0.59 -2.78 -1.05
C MET A 275 0.81 -3.59 -2.33
N GLY A 276 2.06 -3.89 -2.65
CA GLY A 276 2.40 -4.76 -3.78
C GLY A 276 2.23 -6.25 -3.46
N HIS A 277 2.15 -7.08 -4.51
CA HIS A 277 2.09 -8.55 -4.39
C HIS A 277 3.51 -9.13 -4.34
N LEU A 278 4.23 -8.85 -3.24
CA LEU A 278 5.65 -9.10 -3.07
C LEU A 278 5.91 -10.05 -1.89
N GLU A 279 6.68 -11.11 -2.11
CA GLU A 279 7.24 -11.92 -1.03
C GLU A 279 8.55 -11.30 -0.54
N VAL A 280 8.63 -11.03 0.76
CA VAL A 280 9.77 -10.33 1.36
C VAL A 280 10.44 -11.24 2.38
N PRO A 281 11.64 -11.80 2.08
CA PRO A 281 12.38 -12.60 3.03
C PRO A 281 12.67 -11.84 4.33
N GLY A 282 12.29 -12.43 5.47
CA GLY A 282 12.42 -11.81 6.78
C GLY A 282 11.27 -10.90 7.19
N LEU A 283 10.21 -10.81 6.37
CA LEU A 283 8.98 -10.07 6.70
C LEU A 283 7.73 -10.91 6.46
N THR A 284 7.55 -11.46 5.26
CA THR A 284 6.36 -12.24 4.91
C THR A 284 6.62 -13.74 5.05
N GLU A 285 5.57 -14.51 5.34
CA GLU A 285 5.64 -15.96 5.27
C GLU A 285 5.79 -16.40 3.80
N PRO A 286 6.51 -17.50 3.53
CA PRO A 286 6.61 -18.04 2.17
C PRO A 286 5.22 -18.27 1.55
N GLY A 287 5.03 -17.79 0.35
CA GLY A 287 3.76 -17.88 -0.37
C GLY A 287 2.70 -16.87 0.08
N THR A 288 3.06 -15.89 0.91
CA THR A 288 2.14 -14.84 1.38
C THR A 288 2.63 -13.48 0.90
N PRO A 289 2.07 -12.92 -0.18
CA PRO A 289 2.44 -11.59 -0.65
C PRO A 289 2.13 -10.49 0.37
N ALA A 290 2.88 -9.39 0.33
CA ALA A 290 2.76 -8.26 1.26
C ALA A 290 1.34 -7.67 1.31
N SER A 291 0.62 -7.66 0.20
CA SER A 291 -0.77 -7.17 0.10
C SER A 291 -1.81 -7.92 0.95
N ILE A 292 -1.48 -9.16 1.35
CA ILE A 292 -2.33 -10.01 2.21
C ILE A 292 -1.59 -10.46 3.48
N SER A 293 -0.43 -9.86 3.76
CA SER A 293 0.42 -10.21 4.92
C SER A 293 0.17 -9.27 6.10
N PRO A 294 -0.34 -9.78 7.25
CA PRO A 294 -0.48 -8.98 8.46
C PRO A 294 0.84 -8.34 8.91
N ALA A 295 1.97 -9.05 8.75
CA ALA A 295 3.28 -8.55 9.13
C ALA A 295 3.73 -7.36 8.26
N ALA A 296 3.46 -7.42 6.94
CA ALA A 296 3.80 -6.32 6.02
C ALA A 296 2.92 -5.08 6.28
N VAL A 297 1.62 -5.27 6.49
CA VAL A 297 0.73 -4.16 6.83
C VAL A 297 1.07 -3.56 8.19
N ALA A 298 1.42 -4.38 9.19
CA ALA A 298 1.87 -3.91 10.51
C ALA A 298 3.17 -3.11 10.39
N LEU A 299 4.14 -3.54 9.57
CA LEU A 299 5.37 -2.79 9.31
C LEU A 299 5.05 -1.37 8.82
N LEU A 300 4.14 -1.23 7.85
CA LEU A 300 3.68 0.07 7.36
C LEU A 300 2.98 0.88 8.45
N ARG A 301 2.01 0.26 9.16
CA ARG A 301 1.19 0.94 10.17
C ARG A 301 2.01 1.43 11.36
N ASP A 302 2.91 0.61 11.86
CA ASP A 302 3.73 0.94 13.03
C ASP A 302 4.90 1.86 12.68
N GLY A 303 5.46 1.74 11.49
CA GLY A 303 6.58 2.54 10.99
C GLY A 303 7.94 2.22 11.65
N VAL A 304 7.93 1.68 12.88
CA VAL A 304 9.13 1.52 13.71
C VAL A 304 10.18 0.63 13.04
N GLY A 305 9.76 -0.44 12.35
CA GLY A 305 10.66 -1.41 11.75
C GLY A 305 11.56 -0.85 10.63
N TYR A 306 11.18 0.29 10.02
CA TYR A 306 11.98 0.97 8.98
C TYR A 306 12.21 2.46 9.27
N GLY A 307 11.94 2.90 10.50
CA GLY A 307 12.24 4.25 10.97
C GLY A 307 11.26 5.34 10.50
N ALA A 308 10.03 4.97 10.15
CA ALA A 308 8.95 5.90 9.82
C ALA A 308 8.10 6.26 11.05
N ALA A 309 7.30 7.30 10.92
CA ALA A 309 6.19 7.55 11.83
C ALA A 309 5.05 6.54 11.56
N PRO A 310 4.16 6.28 12.54
CA PRO A 310 2.97 5.46 12.31
C PRO A 310 2.12 5.98 11.16
N PHE A 311 1.72 5.09 10.25
CA PHE A 311 0.89 5.44 9.11
C PHE A 311 -0.60 5.29 9.44
N THR A 312 -1.35 6.38 9.33
CA THR A 312 -2.79 6.42 9.62
C THR A 312 -3.67 6.64 8.39
N GLY A 313 -3.05 6.85 7.22
CA GLY A 313 -3.76 7.01 5.96
C GLY A 313 -4.35 5.70 5.42
N PRO A 314 -5.13 5.76 4.33
CA PRO A 314 -5.73 4.58 3.72
C PRO A 314 -4.66 3.70 3.06
N VAL A 315 -4.81 2.38 3.26
CA VAL A 315 -4.00 1.34 2.62
C VAL A 315 -4.85 0.63 1.59
N PHE A 316 -4.33 0.52 0.38
CA PHE A 316 -4.96 -0.13 -0.77
C PHE A 316 -4.20 -1.42 -1.12
N THR A 317 -4.88 -2.40 -1.73
CA THR A 317 -4.17 -3.47 -2.44
C THR A 317 -3.82 -3.02 -3.84
N ASP A 318 -2.79 -3.62 -4.44
CA ASP A 318 -2.67 -3.77 -5.88
C ASP A 318 -3.78 -4.69 -6.41
N ASP A 319 -3.90 -4.87 -7.74
CA ASP A 319 -4.98 -5.66 -8.34
C ASP A 319 -4.98 -7.12 -7.89
N LEU A 320 -6.06 -7.52 -7.22
CA LEU A 320 -6.25 -8.89 -6.71
C LEU A 320 -6.75 -9.88 -7.77
N SER A 321 -7.11 -9.43 -8.98
CA SER A 321 -7.77 -10.27 -9.99
C SER A 321 -6.93 -10.57 -11.23
N GLY A 322 -5.99 -9.70 -11.59
CA GLY A 322 -5.22 -9.82 -12.83
C GLY A 322 -3.77 -10.26 -12.63
N MET A 323 -3.31 -10.44 -11.37
CA MET A 323 -1.92 -10.76 -11.07
C MET A 323 -1.75 -12.19 -10.57
N GLN A 324 -0.96 -13.00 -11.29
CA GLN A 324 -0.71 -14.42 -10.95
C GLN A 324 -0.07 -14.60 -9.57
N ALA A 325 0.65 -13.62 -9.06
CA ALA A 325 1.17 -13.62 -7.70
C ALA A 325 0.08 -13.86 -6.63
N ILE A 326 -1.18 -13.51 -6.91
CA ILE A 326 -2.33 -13.75 -6.05
C ILE A 326 -3.22 -14.87 -6.64
N THR A 327 -3.60 -14.76 -7.92
CA THR A 327 -4.66 -15.60 -8.53
C THR A 327 -4.27 -17.07 -8.67
N ASP A 328 -2.99 -17.41 -8.61
CA ASP A 328 -2.53 -18.81 -8.60
C ASP A 328 -2.90 -19.54 -7.29
N ARG A 329 -3.25 -18.80 -6.21
CA ARG A 329 -3.47 -19.36 -4.87
C ARG A 329 -4.82 -19.01 -4.25
N TYR A 330 -5.37 -17.86 -4.60
CA TYR A 330 -6.58 -17.32 -3.99
C TYR A 330 -7.61 -17.02 -5.06
N ASP A 331 -8.87 -17.36 -4.80
CA ASP A 331 -9.95 -16.74 -5.56
C ASP A 331 -10.15 -15.29 -5.05
N ILE A 332 -10.93 -14.49 -5.80
CA ILE A 332 -11.08 -13.07 -5.49
C ILE A 332 -11.72 -12.84 -4.11
N ALA A 333 -12.66 -13.67 -3.66
CA ALA A 333 -13.32 -13.46 -2.38
C ALA A 333 -12.37 -13.77 -1.21
N ASP A 334 -11.58 -14.84 -1.33
CA ASP A 334 -10.55 -15.21 -0.34
C ASP A 334 -9.42 -14.17 -0.31
N ALA A 335 -8.99 -13.67 -1.48
CA ALA A 335 -7.97 -12.63 -1.57
C ALA A 335 -8.39 -11.31 -0.90
N VAL A 336 -9.63 -10.87 -1.15
CA VAL A 336 -10.21 -9.67 -0.52
C VAL A 336 -10.33 -9.85 0.98
N GLN A 337 -10.85 -11.00 1.46
CA GLN A 337 -10.91 -11.30 2.89
C GLN A 337 -9.52 -11.26 3.51
N ALA A 338 -8.53 -11.94 2.92
CA ALA A 338 -7.16 -11.98 3.45
C ALA A 338 -6.53 -10.58 3.53
N ALA A 339 -6.73 -9.72 2.52
CA ALA A 339 -6.26 -8.35 2.53
C ALA A 339 -6.88 -7.50 3.66
N LEU A 340 -8.21 -7.59 3.83
CA LEU A 340 -8.90 -6.85 4.90
C LEU A 340 -8.49 -7.34 6.29
N VAL A 341 -8.33 -8.66 6.48
CA VAL A 341 -7.83 -9.26 7.73
C VAL A 341 -6.40 -8.82 8.01
N ALA A 342 -5.56 -8.74 6.97
CA ALA A 342 -4.18 -8.25 7.11
C ALA A 342 -4.09 -6.79 7.56
N GLY A 343 -5.14 -5.98 7.36
CA GLY A 343 -5.18 -4.57 7.78
C GLY A 343 -5.25 -3.56 6.63
N VAL A 344 -5.45 -4.01 5.39
CA VAL A 344 -5.74 -3.14 4.24
C VAL A 344 -7.13 -2.53 4.40
N ASP A 345 -7.34 -1.30 3.94
CA ASP A 345 -8.60 -0.59 4.09
C ASP A 345 -9.49 -0.66 2.85
N GLN A 346 -8.90 -0.77 1.67
CA GLN A 346 -9.66 -0.88 0.43
C GLN A 346 -9.00 -1.86 -0.54
N ALA A 347 -9.76 -2.86 -0.97
CA ALA A 347 -9.34 -3.89 -1.91
C ALA A 347 -9.68 -3.51 -3.35
N LEU A 348 -8.71 -3.66 -4.27
CA LEU A 348 -8.85 -3.38 -5.70
C LEU A 348 -8.91 -4.67 -6.51
N TRP A 349 -9.87 -4.76 -7.44
CA TRP A 349 -9.86 -5.71 -8.55
C TRP A 349 -10.59 -5.16 -9.79
N LEU A 350 -10.50 -5.85 -10.95
CA LEU A 350 -10.74 -5.23 -12.25
C LEU A 350 -12.10 -5.52 -12.88
N THR A 351 -13.09 -6.05 -12.15
CA THR A 351 -14.44 -6.35 -12.67
C THR A 351 -15.53 -6.11 -11.62
N THR A 352 -16.73 -5.78 -12.05
CA THR A 352 -17.91 -5.65 -11.21
C THR A 352 -18.62 -6.98 -10.93
N ASP A 353 -18.36 -8.02 -11.74
CA ASP A 353 -19.11 -9.30 -11.75
C ASP A 353 -19.10 -10.02 -10.39
N ASP A 354 -18.00 -9.96 -9.66
CA ASP A 354 -17.81 -10.68 -8.41
C ASP A 354 -18.28 -9.93 -7.16
N VAL A 355 -18.66 -8.66 -7.24
CA VAL A 355 -19.00 -7.83 -6.09
C VAL A 355 -20.05 -8.46 -5.17
N PRO A 356 -21.21 -8.95 -5.67
CA PRO A 356 -22.20 -9.58 -4.80
C PRO A 356 -21.65 -10.81 -4.06
N ARG A 357 -20.87 -11.67 -4.75
CA ARG A 357 -20.26 -12.88 -4.19
C ARG A 357 -19.22 -12.55 -3.12
N VAL A 358 -18.39 -11.54 -3.38
CA VAL A 358 -17.39 -11.06 -2.42
C VAL A 358 -18.08 -10.52 -1.17
N LEU A 359 -19.13 -9.72 -1.31
CA LEU A 359 -19.88 -9.19 -0.16
C LEU A 359 -20.53 -10.29 0.66
N ASP A 360 -21.16 -11.29 0.02
CA ASP A 360 -21.76 -12.44 0.70
C ASP A 360 -20.71 -13.24 1.49
N HIS A 361 -19.51 -13.42 0.91
CA HIS A 361 -18.39 -14.10 1.56
C HIS A 361 -17.88 -13.29 2.77
N LEU A 362 -17.70 -11.98 2.64
CA LEU A 362 -17.23 -11.12 3.72
C LEU A 362 -18.26 -11.02 4.88
N GLU A 363 -19.57 -11.00 4.59
CA GLU A 363 -20.60 -11.06 5.63
C GLU A 363 -20.50 -12.37 6.43
N GLN A 364 -20.22 -13.50 5.77
CA GLN A 364 -19.99 -14.79 6.44
C GLN A 364 -18.70 -14.77 7.26
N ALA A 365 -17.60 -14.19 6.75
CA ALA A 365 -16.33 -14.03 7.46
C ALA A 365 -16.48 -13.19 8.73
N VAL A 366 -17.31 -12.15 8.69
CA VAL A 366 -17.61 -11.36 9.90
C VAL A 366 -18.48 -12.15 10.87
N ALA A 367 -19.48 -12.90 10.38
CA ALA A 367 -20.35 -13.71 11.23
C ALA A 367 -19.61 -14.88 11.92
N SER A 368 -18.60 -15.46 11.25
CA SER A 368 -17.72 -16.48 11.83
C SER A 368 -16.64 -15.93 12.77
N GLY A 369 -16.35 -14.62 12.70
CA GLY A 369 -15.28 -13.95 13.43
C GLY A 369 -13.91 -14.01 12.75
N GLU A 370 -13.81 -14.57 11.54
CA GLU A 370 -12.59 -14.59 10.74
C GLU A 370 -12.17 -13.18 10.29
N LEU A 371 -13.15 -12.31 9.98
CA LEU A 371 -12.95 -10.88 9.78
C LEU A 371 -13.57 -10.10 10.96
N PRO A 372 -12.78 -9.56 11.90
CA PRO A 372 -13.32 -8.85 13.05
C PRO A 372 -14.12 -7.61 12.65
N GLN A 373 -15.32 -7.43 13.22
CA GLN A 373 -16.17 -6.25 12.98
C GLN A 373 -15.43 -4.94 13.27
N THR A 374 -14.58 -4.93 14.30
CA THR A 374 -13.77 -3.74 14.66
C THR A 374 -12.78 -3.38 13.56
N ARG A 375 -12.26 -4.37 12.81
CA ARG A 375 -11.38 -4.12 11.67
C ARG A 375 -12.15 -3.48 10.51
N VAL A 376 -13.37 -3.98 10.24
CA VAL A 376 -14.27 -3.39 9.24
C VAL A 376 -14.57 -1.94 9.60
N ASP A 377 -14.98 -1.67 10.85
CA ASP A 377 -15.33 -0.33 11.31
C ASP A 377 -14.13 0.64 11.21
N GLN A 378 -12.92 0.20 11.55
CA GLN A 378 -11.70 0.99 11.38
C GLN A 378 -11.44 1.35 9.91
N ALA A 379 -11.53 0.35 9.01
CA ALA A 379 -11.33 0.58 7.59
C ALA A 379 -12.35 1.58 7.01
N VAL A 380 -13.62 1.40 7.37
CA VAL A 380 -14.70 2.32 6.93
C VAL A 380 -14.41 3.76 7.33
N VAL A 381 -13.99 4.00 8.58
CA VAL A 381 -13.64 5.35 9.05
C VAL A 381 -12.43 5.90 8.29
N THR A 382 -11.39 5.10 8.08
CA THR A 382 -10.20 5.51 7.32
C THR A 382 -10.54 5.88 5.88
N VAL A 383 -11.29 5.02 5.17
CA VAL A 383 -11.74 5.28 3.80
C VAL A 383 -12.67 6.49 3.74
N ALA A 384 -13.60 6.63 4.69
CA ALA A 384 -14.52 7.75 4.75
C ALA A 384 -13.80 9.09 5.01
N ALA A 385 -12.77 9.10 5.85
CA ALA A 385 -11.93 10.27 6.07
C ALA A 385 -11.17 10.67 4.80
N ALA A 386 -10.59 9.71 4.08
CA ALA A 386 -9.90 9.97 2.82
C ALA A 386 -10.83 10.50 1.72
N LYS A 387 -12.12 10.15 1.75
CA LYS A 387 -13.16 10.68 0.85
C LYS A 387 -13.75 12.02 1.29
N GLY A 388 -13.34 12.53 2.46
CA GLY A 388 -13.96 13.72 3.05
C GLY A 388 -15.39 13.52 3.56
N ALA A 389 -15.84 12.27 3.75
CA ALA A 389 -17.16 11.95 4.29
C ALA A 389 -17.23 12.14 5.82
N VAL A 390 -16.10 12.08 6.50
CA VAL A 390 -15.96 12.39 7.93
C VAL A 390 -14.72 13.25 8.16
N THR A 391 -14.76 14.07 9.17
CA THR A 391 -13.59 14.85 9.63
C THR A 391 -13.19 14.34 11.00
N CYS A 392 -11.98 13.83 11.13
CA CYS A 392 -11.42 13.30 12.37
C CYS A 392 -10.36 14.26 12.98
#